data_5c50b29c1e46cac32e6607867c3b1d59
#
_entry.id   5c50b29c1e46cac32e6607867c3b1d59
#
_cell.length_a   1.000
_cell.length_b   1.000
_cell.length_c   1.000
_cell.angle_alpha   90.00
_cell.angle_beta   90.00
_cell.angle_gamma   90.00
#
_symmetry.space_group_name_H-M   'P 1'
#
loop_
_entity.id
_entity.type
_entity.pdbx_description
1 polymer ?
#
loop_
_entity_poly.entity_id
_entity_poly.type
_entity_poly.pdbx_seq_one_letter_code
_entity_poly.pdbx_strand_id
1 'polypeptide(L)'
;ELYKNPRPALLWRSGILGSLALLSHPETSIHALTAGIVFWLFCSRTWQGIRNSILVALIALALSSVWWANVLWQHGPAPFWSALQTGQQSQIFSGLSTLISFRFTEETMAPLVAVLGILGLIYSLTRKEYFLPTWLLVHFISQPRSAGAVAIYPLALLASIALTEIILPVIAQNTNRETIAQSKIIINKNVLITTASFTVYLVLASSIYSTGLGLYHLSLEERTAMNWIKAQTPEDAKFVILKITDDPMLDHSAEWFPALAKRQSVLTLQGQEWIQGAQFTENWRAYRQAVQCLFQDIPCLERYLAQYQIQFDYIYIAKQPVGPVIGESSAHIPLVSALKNSPEYLLTYENEGVVLFLKR
;
A
#
# COMPACT_ATOMS: atom_id res chain seq x y z
N GLU A 1 -1.37 5.20 29.10
CA GLU A 1 -2.38 5.79 30.01
C GLU A 1 -3.65 4.94 30.13
N LEU A 2 -4.20 4.41 29.03
CA LEU A 2 -5.41 3.60 29.01
C LEU A 2 -5.37 2.42 30.01
N TYR A 3 -4.19 1.83 30.21
CA TYR A 3 -3.98 0.67 31.09
C TYR A 3 -3.59 1.06 32.52
N LYS A 4 -2.91 2.18 32.71
CA LYS A 4 -2.42 2.63 34.02
C LYS A 4 -3.43 3.48 34.77
N ASN A 5 -4.06 4.43 34.07
CA ASN A 5 -5.03 5.39 34.64
C ASN A 5 -6.24 5.52 33.70
N PRO A 6 -7.16 4.54 33.71
CA PRO A 6 -8.29 4.54 32.81
C PRO A 6 -9.30 5.65 33.18
N ARG A 7 -9.35 6.69 32.36
CA ARG A 7 -10.36 7.74 32.43
C ARG A 7 -11.44 7.45 31.37
N PRO A 8 -12.73 7.64 31.65
CA PRO A 8 -13.79 7.43 30.65
C PRO A 8 -13.54 8.17 29.33
N ALA A 9 -12.99 9.38 29.40
CA ALA A 9 -12.64 10.15 28.20
C ALA A 9 -11.58 9.46 27.32
N LEU A 10 -10.64 8.69 27.89
CA LEU A 10 -9.63 7.96 27.13
C LEU A 10 -10.25 6.75 26.41
N LEU A 11 -11.20 6.05 27.06
CA LEU A 11 -11.93 4.94 26.45
C LEU A 11 -12.69 5.42 25.19
N TRP A 12 -13.44 6.52 25.32
CA TRP A 12 -14.18 7.12 24.21
C TRP A 12 -13.26 7.60 23.08
N ARG A 13 -12.17 8.32 23.41
CA ARG A 13 -11.21 8.78 22.40
C ARG A 13 -10.57 7.60 21.66
N SER A 14 -10.16 6.56 22.38
CA SER A 14 -9.58 5.37 21.76
C SER A 14 -10.60 4.62 20.91
N GLY A 15 -11.85 4.51 21.35
CA GLY A 15 -12.92 3.90 20.58
C GLY A 15 -13.26 4.68 19.30
N ILE A 16 -13.32 6.01 19.37
CA ILE A 16 -13.55 6.88 18.20
C ILE A 16 -12.37 6.73 17.20
N LEU A 17 -11.13 6.79 17.67
CA LEU A 17 -9.97 6.60 16.80
C LEU A 17 -9.94 5.20 16.18
N GLY A 18 -10.30 4.16 16.95
CA GLY A 18 -10.44 2.80 16.44
C GLY A 18 -11.54 2.68 15.38
N SER A 19 -12.68 3.37 15.58
CA SER A 19 -13.76 3.42 14.59
C SER A 19 -13.32 4.12 13.30
N LEU A 20 -12.62 5.25 13.41
CA LEU A 20 -12.09 5.96 12.24
C LEU A 20 -11.06 5.10 11.49
N ALA A 21 -10.20 4.38 12.20
CA ALA A 21 -9.26 3.45 11.57
C ALA A 21 -10.00 2.34 10.82
N LEU A 22 -11.05 1.75 11.42
CA LEU A 22 -11.86 0.70 10.79
C LEU A 22 -12.61 1.20 9.55
N LEU A 23 -13.14 2.41 9.60
CA LEU A 23 -13.85 3.04 8.48
C LEU A 23 -12.91 3.46 7.35
N SER A 24 -11.67 3.87 7.69
CA SER A 24 -10.68 4.28 6.71
C SER A 24 -10.04 3.09 6.00
N HIS A 25 -9.65 2.07 6.75
CA HIS A 25 -8.93 0.92 6.23
C HIS A 25 -9.08 -0.29 7.18
N PRO A 26 -9.95 -1.25 6.87
CA PRO A 26 -10.23 -2.40 7.73
C PRO A 26 -9.00 -3.22 8.12
N GLU A 27 -8.02 -3.41 7.21
CA GLU A 27 -6.77 -4.12 7.50
C GLU A 27 -5.95 -3.42 8.60
N THR A 28 -5.90 -2.08 8.60
CA THR A 28 -5.21 -1.31 9.63
C THR A 28 -5.79 -1.56 11.03
N SER A 29 -7.08 -1.87 11.11
CA SER A 29 -7.72 -2.21 12.38
C SER A 29 -7.26 -3.54 12.95
N ILE A 30 -6.87 -4.52 12.11
CA ILE A 30 -6.25 -5.77 12.55
C ILE A 30 -4.91 -5.47 13.21
N HIS A 31 -4.11 -4.60 12.59
CA HIS A 31 -2.85 -4.15 13.19
C HIS A 31 -3.05 -3.38 14.50
N ALA A 32 -4.05 -2.53 14.58
CA ALA A 32 -4.37 -1.81 15.82
C ALA A 32 -4.79 -2.77 16.95
N LEU A 33 -5.59 -3.80 16.62
CA LEU A 33 -5.99 -4.85 17.57
C LEU A 33 -4.78 -5.63 18.08
N THR A 34 -3.93 -6.11 17.18
CA THR A 34 -2.75 -6.90 17.54
C THR A 34 -1.72 -6.07 18.31
N ALA A 35 -1.51 -4.80 17.93
CA ALA A 35 -0.73 -3.85 18.72
C ALA A 35 -1.33 -3.67 20.13
N GLY A 36 -2.66 -3.53 20.23
CA GLY A 36 -3.37 -3.44 21.51
C GLY A 36 -3.09 -4.63 22.43
N ILE A 37 -3.05 -5.85 21.87
CA ILE A 37 -2.67 -7.07 22.62
C ILE A 37 -1.22 -6.98 23.12
N VAL A 38 -0.29 -6.54 22.26
CA VAL A 38 1.12 -6.35 22.67
C VAL A 38 1.23 -5.30 23.78
N PHE A 39 0.56 -4.17 23.65
CA PHE A 39 0.53 -3.13 24.69
C PHE A 39 -0.04 -3.67 26.01
N TRP A 40 -1.11 -4.46 25.97
CA TRP A 40 -1.65 -5.10 27.17
C TRP A 40 -0.63 -6.06 27.80
N LEU A 41 0.02 -6.91 27.03
CA LEU A 41 1.02 -7.88 27.49
C LEU A 41 2.21 -7.23 28.20
N PHE A 42 2.67 -6.08 27.72
CA PHE A 42 3.87 -5.42 28.24
C PHE A 42 3.56 -4.30 29.25
N CYS A 43 2.43 -3.62 29.12
CA CYS A 43 2.12 -2.46 29.94
C CYS A 43 1.19 -2.75 31.11
N SER A 44 0.30 -3.77 31.03
CA SER A 44 -0.66 -4.05 32.08
C SER A 44 -1.37 -5.38 31.89
N ARG A 45 -0.85 -6.44 32.43
CA ARG A 45 -1.47 -7.79 32.43
C ARG A 45 -2.60 -7.89 33.46
N THR A 46 -3.48 -6.89 33.53
CA THR A 46 -4.57 -6.84 34.49
C THR A 46 -5.90 -7.16 33.83
N TRP A 47 -6.86 -7.69 34.62
CA TRP A 47 -8.24 -7.88 34.16
C TRP A 47 -8.90 -6.57 33.75
N GLN A 48 -8.58 -5.49 34.44
CA GLN A 48 -9.06 -4.15 34.08
C GLN A 48 -8.54 -3.71 32.71
N GLY A 49 -7.29 -4.04 32.36
CA GLY A 49 -6.74 -3.79 31.02
C GLY A 49 -7.51 -4.54 29.93
N ILE A 50 -7.84 -5.81 30.15
CA ILE A 50 -8.68 -6.59 29.22
C ILE A 50 -10.05 -5.93 29.06
N ARG A 51 -10.73 -5.63 30.17
CA ARG A 51 -12.05 -4.98 30.15
C ARG A 51 -12.04 -3.67 29.38
N ASN A 52 -11.03 -2.83 29.60
CA ASN A 52 -10.88 -1.58 28.90
C ASN A 52 -10.63 -1.78 27.40
N SER A 53 -9.82 -2.74 27.00
CA SER A 53 -9.60 -3.09 25.59
C SER A 53 -10.88 -3.57 24.92
N ILE A 54 -11.67 -4.41 25.60
CA ILE A 54 -12.97 -4.88 25.11
C ILE A 54 -13.94 -3.69 24.94
N LEU A 55 -13.99 -2.79 25.92
CA LEU A 55 -14.85 -1.60 25.83
C LEU A 55 -14.47 -0.70 24.65
N VAL A 56 -13.17 -0.47 24.44
CA VAL A 56 -12.67 0.29 23.28
C VAL A 56 -13.05 -0.40 21.98
N ALA A 57 -12.89 -1.71 21.87
CA ALA A 57 -13.28 -2.50 20.70
C ALA A 57 -14.80 -2.42 20.45
N LEU A 58 -15.62 -2.54 21.49
CA LEU A 58 -17.07 -2.43 21.37
C LEU A 58 -17.52 -1.03 20.91
N ILE A 59 -16.90 0.04 21.44
CA ILE A 59 -17.17 1.42 21.01
C ILE A 59 -16.77 1.58 19.54
N ALA A 60 -15.60 1.09 19.16
CA ALA A 60 -15.13 1.18 17.77
C ALA A 60 -16.06 0.44 16.80
N LEU A 61 -16.45 -0.77 17.13
CA LEU A 61 -17.41 -1.56 16.34
C LEU A 61 -18.80 -0.88 16.28
N ALA A 62 -19.32 -0.37 17.39
CA ALA A 62 -20.62 0.29 17.41
C ALA A 62 -20.62 1.56 16.54
N LEU A 63 -19.59 2.41 16.64
CA LEU A 63 -19.50 3.63 15.84
C LEU A 63 -19.25 3.37 14.36
N SER A 64 -18.54 2.29 14.00
CA SER A 64 -18.29 1.90 12.60
C SER A 64 -19.43 1.07 11.99
N SER A 65 -20.46 0.70 12.78
CA SER A 65 -21.56 -0.17 12.33
C SER A 65 -22.33 0.40 11.13
N VAL A 66 -22.34 1.70 10.96
CA VAL A 66 -22.95 2.38 9.80
C VAL A 66 -22.45 1.78 8.47
N TRP A 67 -21.20 1.37 8.40
CA TRP A 67 -20.62 0.75 7.23
C TRP A 67 -20.81 -0.78 7.23
N TRP A 68 -20.19 -1.48 8.19
CA TRP A 68 -20.14 -2.94 8.14
C TRP A 68 -21.50 -3.61 8.35
N ALA A 69 -22.40 -3.01 9.17
CA ALA A 69 -23.74 -3.56 9.35
C ALA A 69 -24.60 -3.40 8.09
N ASN A 70 -24.43 -2.28 7.36
CA ASN A 70 -25.09 -2.09 6.07
C ASN A 70 -24.61 -3.10 5.02
N VAL A 71 -23.30 -3.35 4.94
CA VAL A 71 -22.73 -4.37 4.06
C VAL A 71 -23.27 -5.76 4.41
N LEU A 72 -23.30 -6.12 5.70
CA LEU A 72 -23.86 -7.40 6.16
C LEU A 72 -25.36 -7.52 5.83
N TRP A 73 -26.11 -6.43 5.98
CA TRP A 73 -27.55 -6.42 5.69
C TRP A 73 -27.82 -6.63 4.18
N GLN A 74 -27.07 -5.96 3.32
CA GLN A 74 -27.30 -5.98 1.88
C GLN A 74 -26.67 -7.19 1.18
N HIS A 75 -25.50 -7.63 1.60
CA HIS A 75 -24.66 -8.61 0.89
C HIS A 75 -24.31 -9.85 1.74
N GLY A 76 -24.74 -9.89 3.01
CA GLY A 76 -24.33 -10.95 3.94
C GLY A 76 -22.83 -10.91 4.26
N PRO A 77 -22.27 -12.01 4.82
CA PRO A 77 -20.84 -12.08 5.19
C PRO A 77 -19.91 -12.33 4.00
N ALA A 78 -20.43 -12.62 2.81
CA ALA A 78 -19.64 -13.03 1.65
C ALA A 78 -18.55 -12.02 1.27
N PRO A 79 -18.77 -10.68 1.24
CA PRO A 79 -17.71 -9.72 0.91
C PRO A 79 -16.54 -9.77 1.89
N PHE A 80 -16.80 -9.92 3.18
CA PHE A 80 -15.74 -10.01 4.20
C PHE A 80 -14.92 -11.29 4.05
N TRP A 81 -15.58 -12.44 3.76
CA TRP A 81 -14.91 -13.70 3.46
C TRP A 81 -14.05 -13.61 2.20
N SER A 82 -14.60 -13.01 1.15
CA SER A 82 -13.88 -12.79 -0.11
C SER A 82 -12.61 -11.98 0.13
N ALA A 83 -12.73 -10.83 0.79
CA ALA A 83 -11.58 -9.96 1.09
C ALA A 83 -10.51 -10.65 1.96
N LEU A 84 -10.92 -11.52 2.91
CA LEU A 84 -9.99 -12.30 3.72
C LEU A 84 -9.24 -13.37 2.92
N GLN A 85 -9.82 -13.89 1.86
CA GLN A 85 -9.20 -14.91 1.00
C GLN A 85 -8.25 -14.32 -0.03
N THR A 86 -8.44 -13.06 -0.41
CA THR A 86 -7.58 -12.40 -1.39
C THR A 86 -6.18 -12.20 -0.83
N GLY A 87 -5.21 -12.80 -1.46
CA GLY A 87 -3.80 -12.57 -1.15
C GLY A 87 -3.21 -13.40 0.01
N GLN A 88 -3.90 -14.39 0.58
CA GLN A 88 -3.41 -15.14 1.75
C GLN A 88 -2.25 -16.12 1.47
N GLN A 89 -2.16 -16.72 0.31
CA GLN A 89 -1.26 -17.87 0.12
C GLN A 89 0.22 -17.55 -0.11
N SER A 90 0.57 -16.34 -0.53
CA SER A 90 1.98 -15.95 -0.78
C SER A 90 2.57 -14.99 0.26
N GLN A 91 1.80 -14.55 1.21
CA GLN A 91 2.09 -13.31 1.97
C GLN A 91 3.02 -13.50 3.17
N ILE A 92 3.03 -14.64 3.85
CA ILE A 92 3.95 -14.86 4.98
C ILE A 92 5.41 -14.83 4.46
N PHE A 93 5.67 -15.52 3.35
CA PHE A 93 7.00 -15.50 2.74
C PHE A 93 7.34 -14.13 2.14
N SER A 94 6.37 -13.42 1.56
CA SER A 94 6.52 -12.06 1.07
C SER A 94 6.82 -11.08 2.21
N GLY A 95 6.09 -11.15 3.32
CA GLY A 95 6.33 -10.32 4.51
C GLY A 95 7.72 -10.55 5.11
N LEU A 96 8.14 -11.82 5.24
CA LEU A 96 9.49 -12.17 5.68
C LEU A 96 10.56 -11.70 4.70
N SER A 97 10.32 -11.87 3.41
CA SER A 97 11.22 -11.38 2.36
C SER A 97 11.36 -9.85 2.40
N THR A 98 10.26 -9.13 2.63
CA THR A 98 10.27 -7.67 2.80
C THR A 98 11.09 -7.25 4.02
N LEU A 99 10.95 -7.97 5.13
CA LEU A 99 11.73 -7.72 6.34
C LEU A 99 13.23 -7.95 6.11
N ILE A 100 13.59 -9.05 5.43
CA ILE A 100 14.99 -9.43 5.14
C ILE A 100 15.61 -8.51 4.08
N SER A 101 14.84 -8.07 3.09
CA SER A 101 15.33 -7.22 2.00
C SER A 101 15.41 -5.73 2.34
N PHE A 102 15.09 -5.31 3.56
CA PHE A 102 15.06 -3.91 4.01
C PHE A 102 14.13 -2.99 3.20
N ARG A 103 13.16 -3.55 2.49
CA ARG A 103 12.23 -2.77 1.63
C ARG A 103 10.97 -2.30 2.35
N PHE A 104 10.92 -2.37 3.65
CA PHE A 104 9.73 -2.04 4.44
C PHE A 104 9.61 -0.55 4.82
N THR A 105 10.56 0.29 4.42
CA THR A 105 10.51 1.74 4.68
C THR A 105 10.23 2.59 3.45
N GLU A 106 10.25 2.01 2.25
CA GLU A 106 10.08 2.74 0.97
C GLU A 106 11.00 3.97 0.83
N GLU A 107 12.16 3.95 1.48
CA GLU A 107 13.15 5.04 1.40
C GLU A 107 13.78 5.07 0.01
N THR A 108 13.62 6.18 -0.70
CA THR A 108 14.03 6.33 -2.10
C THR A 108 15.53 6.47 -2.31
N MET A 109 16.29 6.81 -1.27
CA MET A 109 17.74 7.00 -1.35
C MET A 109 18.48 5.85 -0.66
N ALA A 110 18.71 5.97 0.65
CA ALA A 110 19.37 4.96 1.46
C ALA A 110 18.42 4.51 2.58
N PRO A 111 18.32 3.21 2.92
CA PRO A 111 17.40 2.73 3.92
C PRO A 111 17.88 3.02 5.35
N LEU A 112 18.11 4.30 5.68
CA LEU A 112 18.69 4.70 6.96
C LEU A 112 17.79 4.40 8.13
N VAL A 113 16.48 4.63 8.00
CA VAL A 113 15.52 4.30 9.08
C VAL A 113 15.46 2.79 9.28
N ALA A 114 15.49 2.01 8.20
CA ALA A 114 15.52 0.56 8.28
C ALA A 114 16.80 0.06 8.98
N VAL A 115 17.97 0.55 8.59
CA VAL A 115 19.27 0.18 9.18
C VAL A 115 19.32 0.57 10.65
N LEU A 116 18.97 1.81 10.99
CA LEU A 116 18.90 2.26 12.39
C LEU A 116 17.88 1.47 13.19
N GLY A 117 16.72 1.16 12.60
CA GLY A 117 15.69 0.34 13.24
C GLY A 117 16.18 -1.05 13.58
N ILE A 118 16.94 -1.70 12.70
CA ILE A 118 17.54 -3.01 12.99
C ILE A 118 18.64 -2.90 14.03
N LEU A 119 19.48 -1.88 14.00
CA LEU A 119 20.46 -1.65 15.07
C LEU A 119 19.76 -1.47 16.42
N GLY A 120 18.68 -0.69 16.48
CA GLY A 120 17.86 -0.53 17.68
C GLY A 120 17.16 -1.82 18.11
N LEU A 121 16.72 -2.64 17.17
CA LEU A 121 16.16 -3.97 17.42
C LEU A 121 17.21 -4.87 18.12
N ILE A 122 18.40 -4.96 17.53
CA ILE A 122 19.50 -5.75 18.11
C ILE A 122 19.85 -5.24 19.52
N TYR A 123 19.99 -3.92 19.67
CA TYR A 123 20.27 -3.30 20.96
C TYR A 123 19.19 -3.62 21.99
N SER A 124 17.91 -3.46 21.66
CA SER A 124 16.79 -3.78 22.54
C SER A 124 16.78 -5.25 22.95
N LEU A 125 17.07 -6.18 22.02
CA LEU A 125 17.17 -7.62 22.30
C LEU A 125 18.33 -7.93 23.25
N THR A 126 19.50 -7.30 23.10
CA THR A 126 20.64 -7.49 24.02
C THR A 126 20.33 -6.97 25.42
N ARG A 127 19.49 -5.94 25.53
CA ARG A 127 19.00 -5.36 26.79
C ARG A 127 17.80 -6.11 27.37
N LYS A 128 17.30 -7.14 26.68
CA LYS A 128 16.08 -7.89 27.04
C LYS A 128 14.82 -7.04 27.06
N GLU A 129 14.78 -5.99 26.26
CA GLU A 129 13.66 -5.06 26.09
C GLU A 129 12.81 -5.53 24.90
N TYR A 130 11.88 -6.44 25.14
CA TYR A 130 11.14 -7.16 24.09
C TYR A 130 9.89 -6.42 23.58
N PHE A 131 9.49 -5.31 24.16
CA PHE A 131 8.25 -4.61 23.77
C PHE A 131 8.24 -4.17 22.29
N LEU A 132 9.19 -3.33 21.89
CA LEU A 132 9.27 -2.84 20.51
C LEU A 132 9.58 -3.95 19.50
N PRO A 133 10.51 -4.89 19.77
CA PRO A 133 10.71 -6.06 18.94
C PRO A 133 9.44 -6.86 18.68
N THR A 134 8.66 -7.14 19.75
CA THR A 134 7.41 -7.89 19.64
C THR A 134 6.36 -7.09 18.86
N TRP A 135 6.26 -5.78 19.10
CA TRP A 135 5.32 -4.92 18.37
C TRP A 135 5.68 -4.86 16.88
N LEU A 136 6.95 -4.77 16.52
CA LEU A 136 7.39 -4.83 15.13
C LEU A 136 6.97 -6.14 14.46
N LEU A 137 7.31 -7.27 15.08
CA LEU A 137 7.10 -8.61 14.50
C LEU A 137 5.62 -8.98 14.38
N VAL A 138 4.77 -8.56 15.31
CA VAL A 138 3.35 -8.94 15.32
C VAL A 138 2.62 -8.46 14.05
N HIS A 139 3.04 -7.34 13.46
CA HIS A 139 2.44 -6.84 12.23
C HIS A 139 2.68 -7.79 11.05
N PHE A 140 3.90 -8.33 10.92
CA PHE A 140 4.24 -9.29 9.85
C PHE A 140 3.60 -10.67 10.04
N ILE A 141 3.22 -11.02 11.28
CA ILE A 141 2.53 -12.28 11.56
C ILE A 141 1.02 -12.13 11.37
N SER A 142 0.43 -11.02 11.84
CA SER A 142 -1.02 -10.83 11.84
C SER A 142 -1.59 -10.52 10.46
N GLN A 143 -0.95 -9.64 9.70
CA GLN A 143 -1.39 -9.23 8.37
C GLN A 143 -0.18 -8.78 7.53
N PRO A 144 0.54 -9.73 6.91
CA PRO A 144 1.79 -9.45 6.18
C PRO A 144 1.66 -8.45 5.04
N ARG A 145 0.50 -8.42 4.36
CA ARG A 145 0.24 -7.58 3.18
C ARG A 145 0.44 -6.09 3.46
N SER A 146 -0.10 -5.60 4.57
CA SER A 146 -0.04 -4.18 4.96
C SER A 146 0.96 -3.91 6.09
N ALA A 147 1.74 -4.93 6.48
CA ALA A 147 2.67 -4.84 7.60
C ALA A 147 3.70 -3.71 7.44
N GLY A 148 4.25 -3.50 6.24
CA GLY A 148 5.24 -2.47 5.96
C GLY A 148 4.76 -1.07 6.32
N ALA A 149 3.51 -0.73 5.96
CA ALA A 149 2.93 0.58 6.24
C ALA A 149 2.76 0.86 7.74
N VAL A 150 2.54 -0.17 8.56
CA VAL A 150 2.28 -0.01 10.01
C VAL A 150 3.52 -0.28 10.85
N ALA A 151 4.40 -1.16 10.39
CA ALA A 151 5.67 -1.48 11.05
C ALA A 151 6.60 -0.26 11.19
N ILE A 152 6.39 0.78 10.39
CA ILE A 152 7.17 2.03 10.46
C ILE A 152 7.13 2.67 11.87
N TYR A 153 6.02 2.54 12.61
CA TYR A 153 5.91 3.11 13.95
C TYR A 153 6.87 2.48 14.97
N PRO A 154 6.83 1.15 15.23
CA PRO A 154 7.81 0.53 16.12
C PRO A 154 9.24 0.63 15.56
N LEU A 155 9.42 0.61 14.24
CA LEU A 155 10.71 0.75 13.60
C LEU A 155 11.34 2.13 13.85
N ALA A 156 10.58 3.22 13.71
CA ALA A 156 11.05 4.57 13.99
C ALA A 156 11.47 4.74 15.47
N LEU A 157 10.74 4.12 16.39
CA LEU A 157 11.12 4.10 17.81
C LEU A 157 12.42 3.31 18.03
N LEU A 158 12.59 2.17 17.38
CA LEU A 158 13.84 1.41 17.42
C LEU A 158 15.00 2.19 16.79
N ALA A 159 14.77 2.87 15.68
CA ALA A 159 15.75 3.76 15.05
C ALA A 159 16.16 4.91 15.99
N SER A 160 15.19 5.47 16.71
CA SER A 160 15.47 6.49 17.73
C SER A 160 16.34 5.94 18.86
N ILE A 161 16.10 4.71 19.32
CA ILE A 161 16.95 4.04 20.33
C ILE A 161 18.37 3.86 19.78
N ALA A 162 18.54 3.38 18.56
CA ALA A 162 19.87 3.26 17.95
C ALA A 162 20.59 4.61 17.88
N LEU A 163 19.86 5.66 17.49
CA LEU A 163 20.42 7.00 17.41
C LEU A 163 20.85 7.52 18.78
N THR A 164 19.99 7.40 19.79
CA THR A 164 20.23 8.00 21.13
C THR A 164 21.15 7.18 22.00
N GLU A 165 21.10 5.83 21.90
CA GLU A 165 21.85 4.93 22.79
C GLU A 165 23.18 4.43 22.18
N ILE A 166 23.31 4.49 20.84
CA ILE A 166 24.52 3.99 20.17
C ILE A 166 25.25 5.13 19.45
N ILE A 167 24.59 5.80 18.49
CA ILE A 167 25.27 6.71 17.57
C ILE A 167 25.68 8.02 18.25
N LEU A 168 24.75 8.70 18.91
CA LEU A 168 25.02 10.00 19.55
C LEU A 168 26.06 9.90 20.68
N PRO A 169 26.08 8.87 21.55
CA PRO A 169 27.14 8.70 22.55
C PRO A 169 28.52 8.52 21.93
N VAL A 170 28.64 7.73 20.84
CA VAL A 170 29.92 7.54 20.13
C VAL A 170 30.43 8.86 19.54
N ILE A 171 29.55 9.64 18.93
CA ILE A 171 29.89 10.95 18.38
C ILE A 171 30.26 11.95 19.48
N ALA A 172 29.57 11.91 20.61
CA ALA A 172 29.83 12.78 21.75
C ALA A 172 31.18 12.45 22.45
N GLN A 173 31.51 11.15 22.59
CA GLN A 173 32.75 10.69 23.22
C GLN A 173 34.02 11.14 22.47
N ASN A 174 33.94 11.23 21.16
CA ASN A 174 35.05 11.72 20.35
C ASN A 174 35.41 13.19 20.56
N THR A 175 34.60 13.93 21.32
CA THR A 175 34.78 15.39 21.46
C THR A 175 35.37 15.82 22.81
N ASN A 176 35.21 15.07 23.93
CA ASN A 176 35.88 15.36 25.21
C ASN A 176 35.76 14.16 26.17
N ARG A 177 36.88 13.56 26.54
CA ARG A 177 36.95 12.42 27.48
C ARG A 177 36.64 12.75 28.94
N GLU A 178 36.48 14.00 29.34
CA GLU A 178 36.47 14.40 30.74
C GLU A 178 35.09 14.73 31.36
N THR A 179 33.97 14.69 30.61
CA THR A 179 32.69 15.20 31.12
C THR A 179 31.53 14.19 31.13
N ILE A 180 31.79 12.89 31.26
CA ILE A 180 30.72 11.87 31.27
C ILE A 180 30.31 11.47 32.69
N ALA A 181 30.17 12.42 33.61
CA ALA A 181 29.71 12.11 34.95
C ALA A 181 28.34 12.59 35.36
N GLN A 182 27.58 13.24 34.46
CA GLN A 182 26.18 13.60 34.74
C GLN A 182 25.34 13.63 33.49
N SER A 183 24.20 12.96 33.52
CA SER A 183 23.17 12.81 32.50
C SER A 183 22.50 14.14 32.06
N LYS A 184 23.24 15.06 31.49
CA LYS A 184 22.72 16.10 30.65
C LYS A 184 23.22 15.83 29.25
N ILE A 185 22.29 15.66 28.29
CA ILE A 185 22.61 15.69 26.87
C ILE A 185 23.27 17.03 26.60
N ILE A 186 24.61 17.06 26.65
CA ILE A 186 25.37 18.25 26.25
C ILE A 186 25.12 18.34 24.75
N ILE A 187 24.37 19.32 24.32
CA ILE A 187 24.16 19.66 22.92
C ILE A 187 25.50 20.11 22.37
N ASN A 188 26.31 19.11 22.00
CA ASN A 188 27.58 19.32 21.33
C ASN A 188 27.32 19.68 19.88
N LYS A 189 28.16 20.52 19.28
CA LYS A 189 28.10 20.90 17.86
C LYS A 189 27.96 19.66 16.95
N ASN A 190 28.69 18.58 17.23
CA ASN A 190 28.63 17.35 16.43
C ASN A 190 27.28 16.63 16.56
N VAL A 191 26.70 16.55 17.75
CA VAL A 191 25.35 16.01 17.98
C VAL A 191 24.32 16.82 17.21
N LEU A 192 24.41 18.15 17.29
CA LEU A 192 23.51 19.07 16.56
C LEU A 192 23.64 18.88 15.05
N ILE A 193 24.86 18.83 14.51
CA ILE A 193 25.11 18.62 13.08
C ILE A 193 24.56 17.25 12.64
N THR A 194 24.83 16.17 13.39
CA THR A 194 24.33 14.84 13.03
C THR A 194 22.79 14.79 13.03
N THR A 195 22.15 15.34 14.06
CA THR A 195 20.68 15.38 14.11
C THR A 195 20.10 16.23 12.99
N ALA A 196 20.69 17.41 12.73
CA ALA A 196 20.27 18.25 11.62
C ALA A 196 20.46 17.57 10.26
N SER A 197 21.58 16.90 10.03
CA SER A 197 21.85 16.15 8.79
C SER A 197 20.86 15.03 8.59
N PHE A 198 20.51 14.28 9.65
CA PHE A 198 19.51 13.23 9.59
C PHE A 198 18.11 13.79 9.30
N THR A 199 17.75 14.91 9.94
CA THR A 199 16.46 15.59 9.66
C THR A 199 16.39 16.06 8.21
N VAL A 200 17.47 16.70 7.70
CA VAL A 200 17.54 17.13 6.30
C VAL A 200 17.41 15.92 5.35
N TYR A 201 18.10 14.83 5.65
CA TYR A 201 17.94 13.59 4.88
C TYR A 201 16.49 13.12 4.83
N LEU A 202 15.80 13.03 5.98
CA LEU A 202 14.40 12.58 6.03
C LEU A 202 13.48 13.50 5.23
N VAL A 203 13.68 14.82 5.31
CA VAL A 203 12.90 15.80 4.53
C VAL A 203 13.15 15.62 3.03
N LEU A 204 14.40 15.46 2.60
CA LEU A 204 14.75 15.26 1.20
C LEU A 204 14.21 13.94 0.67
N ALA A 205 14.40 12.84 1.40
CA ALA A 205 13.88 11.51 1.02
C ALA A 205 12.35 11.51 0.90
N SER A 206 11.65 12.12 1.87
CA SER A 206 10.20 12.28 1.82
C SER A 206 9.73 13.16 0.66
N SER A 207 10.46 14.22 0.34
CA SER A 207 10.14 15.09 -0.79
C SER A 207 10.31 14.36 -2.13
N ILE A 208 11.39 13.61 -2.30
CA ILE A 208 11.64 12.80 -3.51
C ILE A 208 10.55 11.72 -3.64
N TYR A 209 10.22 11.02 -2.56
CA TYR A 209 9.14 10.04 -2.55
C TYR A 209 7.79 10.67 -2.94
N SER A 210 7.47 11.83 -2.34
CA SER A 210 6.23 12.56 -2.65
C SER A 210 6.14 13.00 -4.11
N THR A 211 7.25 13.42 -4.73
CA THR A 211 7.25 13.73 -6.17
C THR A 211 7.03 12.48 -7.01
N GLY A 212 7.59 11.33 -6.59
CA GLY A 212 7.34 10.03 -7.23
C GLY A 212 5.86 9.65 -7.18
N LEU A 213 5.16 9.88 -6.06
CA LEU A 213 3.72 9.62 -5.95
C LEU A 213 2.88 10.44 -6.94
N GLY A 214 3.33 11.64 -7.32
CA GLY A 214 2.67 12.46 -8.34
C GLY A 214 2.61 11.81 -9.72
N LEU A 215 3.42 10.79 -9.98
CA LEU A 215 3.39 10.01 -11.23
C LEU A 215 2.24 8.99 -11.28
N TYR A 216 1.63 8.68 -10.14
CA TYR A 216 0.47 7.78 -10.02
C TYR A 216 -0.84 8.57 -10.15
N HIS A 217 -1.03 9.28 -11.26
CA HIS A 217 -2.26 10.03 -11.51
C HIS A 217 -2.82 9.73 -12.89
N LEU A 218 -4.11 9.98 -13.05
CA LEU A 218 -4.78 9.90 -14.33
C LEU A 218 -4.47 11.17 -15.13
N SER A 219 -3.81 11.03 -16.27
CA SER A 219 -3.40 12.15 -17.11
C SER A 219 -4.60 12.91 -17.72
N LEU A 220 -4.35 14.13 -18.18
CA LEU A 220 -5.38 14.92 -18.87
C LEU A 220 -5.83 14.24 -20.16
N GLU A 221 -4.90 13.63 -20.88
CA GLU A 221 -5.14 12.89 -22.13
C GLU A 221 -6.04 11.67 -21.88
N GLU A 222 -5.81 10.92 -20.79
CA GLU A 222 -6.65 9.80 -20.40
C GLU A 222 -8.07 10.26 -20.01
N ARG A 223 -8.18 11.35 -19.24
CA ARG A 223 -9.48 11.94 -18.88
C ARG A 223 -10.25 12.41 -20.11
N THR A 224 -9.55 13.03 -21.06
CA THR A 224 -10.15 13.49 -22.32
C THR A 224 -10.64 12.31 -23.15
N ALA A 225 -9.85 11.23 -23.26
CA ALA A 225 -10.25 10.00 -23.92
C ALA A 225 -11.48 9.35 -23.27
N MET A 226 -11.52 9.27 -21.93
CA MET A 226 -12.68 8.72 -21.21
C MET A 226 -13.94 9.56 -21.39
N ASN A 227 -13.83 10.89 -21.45
CA ASN A 227 -14.95 11.78 -21.77
C ASN A 227 -15.44 11.57 -23.22
N TRP A 228 -14.52 11.39 -24.17
CA TRP A 228 -14.87 11.08 -25.56
C TRP A 228 -15.60 9.72 -25.63
N ILE A 229 -15.09 8.69 -24.97
CA ILE A 229 -15.72 7.36 -24.90
C ILE A 229 -17.14 7.46 -24.36
N LYS A 230 -17.34 8.19 -23.26
CA LYS A 230 -18.66 8.43 -22.70
C LYS A 230 -19.66 9.02 -23.70
N ALA A 231 -19.20 9.91 -24.57
CA ALA A 231 -20.05 10.63 -25.52
C ALA A 231 -20.26 9.87 -26.83
N GLN A 232 -19.29 9.05 -27.26
CA GLN A 232 -19.22 8.53 -28.63
C GLN A 232 -19.35 7.00 -28.75
N THR A 233 -19.45 6.26 -27.67
CA THR A 233 -19.58 4.80 -27.71
C THR A 233 -20.90 4.33 -27.10
N PRO A 234 -21.41 3.12 -27.45
CA PRO A 234 -22.61 2.55 -26.85
C PRO A 234 -22.48 2.41 -25.32
N GLU A 235 -23.61 2.55 -24.59
CA GLU A 235 -23.60 2.50 -23.11
C GLU A 235 -23.23 1.13 -22.57
N ASP A 236 -23.55 0.06 -23.28
CA ASP A 236 -23.28 -1.33 -22.95
C ASP A 236 -21.93 -1.85 -23.46
N ALA A 237 -21.16 -0.98 -24.13
CA ALA A 237 -19.86 -1.34 -24.70
C ALA A 237 -18.86 -1.78 -23.62
N LYS A 238 -18.12 -2.85 -23.93
CA LYS A 238 -17.13 -3.51 -23.07
C LYS A 238 -15.72 -3.18 -23.51
N PHE A 239 -14.89 -2.80 -22.57
CA PHE A 239 -13.53 -2.33 -22.82
C PHE A 239 -12.50 -3.21 -22.14
N VAL A 240 -11.50 -3.64 -22.90
CA VAL A 240 -10.21 -4.12 -22.36
C VAL A 240 -9.33 -2.91 -22.16
N ILE A 241 -8.96 -2.64 -20.91
CA ILE A 241 -8.06 -1.54 -20.55
C ILE A 241 -6.66 -2.12 -20.33
N LEU A 242 -5.69 -1.57 -21.05
CA LEU A 242 -4.29 -1.98 -20.97
C LEU A 242 -3.40 -0.78 -20.69
N LYS A 243 -2.56 -0.89 -19.67
CA LYS A 243 -1.54 0.11 -19.31
C LYS A 243 -0.26 -0.61 -18.90
N ILE A 244 0.90 -0.04 -19.23
CA ILE A 244 2.17 -0.60 -18.81
C ILE A 244 2.31 -0.41 -17.30
N THR A 245 2.21 -1.50 -16.55
CA THR A 245 2.40 -1.53 -15.09
C THR A 245 2.84 -2.91 -14.63
N ASP A 246 3.69 -2.95 -13.61
CA ASP A 246 4.07 -4.20 -12.94
C ASP A 246 3.04 -4.64 -11.90
N ASP A 247 2.26 -3.68 -11.39
CA ASP A 247 1.22 -3.92 -10.39
C ASP A 247 -0.15 -3.44 -10.91
N PRO A 248 -1.09 -4.37 -11.15
CA PRO A 248 -2.45 -4.04 -11.58
C PRO A 248 -3.20 -3.09 -10.64
N MET A 249 -2.90 -3.09 -9.33
CA MET A 249 -3.55 -2.23 -8.35
C MET A 249 -3.13 -0.76 -8.47
N LEU A 250 -2.05 -0.48 -9.21
CA LEU A 250 -1.58 0.87 -9.52
C LEU A 250 -2.10 1.38 -10.88
N ASP A 251 -2.89 0.59 -11.60
CA ASP A 251 -3.51 1.01 -12.86
C ASP A 251 -4.72 1.92 -12.62
N HIS A 252 -4.45 3.20 -12.46
CA HIS A 252 -5.50 4.21 -12.31
C HIS A 252 -6.39 4.35 -13.55
N SER A 253 -5.90 3.99 -14.75
CA SER A 253 -6.73 3.99 -15.96
C SER A 253 -7.86 2.98 -15.84
N ALA A 254 -7.54 1.74 -15.46
CA ALA A 254 -8.54 0.70 -15.24
C ALA A 254 -9.46 1.01 -14.06
N GLU A 255 -8.93 1.57 -12.98
CA GLU A 255 -9.69 1.92 -11.77
C GLU A 255 -10.74 3.00 -12.03
N TRP A 256 -10.33 4.11 -12.66
CA TRP A 256 -11.21 5.26 -12.87
C TRP A 256 -12.09 5.16 -14.11
N PHE A 257 -11.78 4.26 -15.05
CA PHE A 257 -12.49 4.13 -16.31
C PHE A 257 -14.00 3.93 -16.14
N PRO A 258 -14.51 3.00 -15.31
CA PRO A 258 -15.95 2.81 -15.16
C PRO A 258 -16.66 4.06 -14.63
N ALA A 259 -16.00 4.80 -13.74
CA ALA A 259 -16.57 6.01 -13.15
C ALA A 259 -16.59 7.20 -14.12
N LEU A 260 -15.57 7.38 -14.94
CA LEU A 260 -15.42 8.53 -15.85
C LEU A 260 -16.04 8.27 -17.23
N ALA A 261 -15.73 7.12 -17.83
CA ALA A 261 -16.25 6.75 -19.15
C ALA A 261 -17.69 6.23 -19.09
N LYS A 262 -18.21 5.86 -17.91
CA LYS A 262 -19.53 5.23 -17.73
C LYS A 262 -19.72 4.00 -18.62
N ARG A 263 -18.66 3.23 -18.82
CA ARG A 263 -18.62 2.00 -19.61
C ARG A 263 -18.03 0.85 -18.79
N GLN A 264 -18.27 -0.37 -19.23
CA GLN A 264 -17.75 -1.54 -18.55
C GLN A 264 -16.27 -1.77 -18.89
N SER A 265 -15.40 -1.87 -17.88
CA SER A 265 -14.07 -2.44 -18.01
C SER A 265 -14.10 -3.92 -17.63
N VAL A 266 -13.60 -4.79 -18.51
CA VAL A 266 -13.68 -6.25 -18.30
C VAL A 266 -12.45 -6.85 -17.61
N LEU A 267 -11.36 -6.07 -17.45
CA LEU A 267 -10.13 -6.51 -16.78
C LEU A 267 -9.82 -5.73 -15.49
N THR A 268 -10.64 -4.80 -15.07
CA THR A 268 -10.41 -4.06 -13.83
C THR A 268 -10.45 -4.97 -12.62
N LEU A 269 -9.41 -4.93 -11.81
CA LEU A 269 -9.27 -5.74 -10.59
C LEU A 269 -9.68 -4.99 -9.32
N GLN A 270 -9.57 -3.67 -9.32
CA GLN A 270 -9.86 -2.83 -8.15
C GLN A 270 -11.31 -3.02 -7.70
N GLY A 271 -11.48 -3.32 -6.42
CA GLY A 271 -12.78 -3.61 -5.81
C GLY A 271 -13.29 -5.04 -6.02
N GLN A 272 -12.68 -5.84 -6.91
CA GLN A 272 -13.12 -7.21 -7.19
C GLN A 272 -12.72 -8.19 -6.05
N GLU A 273 -11.76 -7.83 -5.22
CA GLU A 273 -11.37 -8.59 -4.04
C GLU A 273 -12.53 -8.84 -3.07
N TRP A 274 -13.54 -7.98 -3.06
CA TRP A 274 -14.71 -8.10 -2.21
C TRP A 274 -15.75 -9.12 -2.69
N ILE A 275 -15.68 -9.54 -3.97
CA ILE A 275 -16.69 -10.38 -4.60
C ILE A 275 -16.14 -11.65 -5.24
N GLN A 276 -14.87 -11.68 -5.64
CA GLN A 276 -14.29 -12.80 -6.40
C GLN A 276 -13.60 -13.87 -5.53
N GLY A 277 -13.28 -13.57 -4.27
CA GLY A 277 -12.63 -14.56 -3.38
C GLY A 277 -11.36 -15.13 -3.98
N ALA A 278 -11.27 -16.46 -4.04
CA ALA A 278 -10.11 -17.18 -4.60
C ALA A 278 -9.88 -16.89 -6.09
N GLN A 279 -10.94 -16.59 -6.86
CA GLN A 279 -10.85 -16.27 -8.29
C GLN A 279 -10.06 -14.96 -8.54
N PHE A 280 -9.99 -14.08 -7.57
CA PHE A 280 -9.22 -12.83 -7.68
C PHE A 280 -7.76 -13.08 -8.06
N THR A 281 -7.12 -14.10 -7.50
CA THR A 281 -5.72 -14.43 -7.81
C THR A 281 -5.54 -14.86 -9.28
N GLU A 282 -6.50 -15.61 -9.84
CA GLU A 282 -6.48 -16.00 -11.24
C GLU A 282 -6.66 -14.78 -12.15
N ASN A 283 -7.58 -13.90 -11.81
CA ASN A 283 -7.82 -12.67 -12.57
C ASN A 283 -6.61 -11.70 -12.49
N TRP A 284 -5.90 -11.69 -11.35
CA TRP A 284 -4.64 -10.95 -11.21
C TRP A 284 -3.56 -11.47 -12.19
N ARG A 285 -3.37 -12.80 -12.24
CA ARG A 285 -2.44 -13.40 -13.21
C ARG A 285 -2.88 -13.09 -14.63
N ALA A 286 -4.18 -13.18 -14.84
CA ALA A 286 -4.83 -12.89 -16.08
C ALA A 286 -4.49 -11.47 -16.56
N TYR A 287 -4.71 -10.46 -15.78
CA TYR A 287 -4.38 -9.08 -16.11
C TYR A 287 -2.89 -8.92 -16.45
N ARG A 288 -1.98 -9.47 -15.65
CA ARG A 288 -0.54 -9.36 -15.90
C ARG A 288 -0.11 -9.96 -17.24
N GLN A 289 -0.72 -11.07 -17.65
CA GLN A 289 -0.47 -11.67 -18.95
C GLN A 289 -0.98 -10.77 -20.09
N ALA A 290 -2.17 -10.18 -19.94
CA ALA A 290 -2.70 -9.24 -20.93
C ALA A 290 -1.79 -8.03 -21.12
N VAL A 291 -1.27 -7.45 -20.03
CA VAL A 291 -0.32 -6.33 -20.08
C VAL A 291 0.97 -6.71 -20.79
N GLN A 292 1.47 -7.94 -20.61
CA GLN A 292 2.66 -8.43 -21.33
C GLN A 292 2.46 -8.48 -22.85
N CYS A 293 1.22 -8.64 -23.32
CA CYS A 293 0.91 -8.62 -24.76
C CYS A 293 1.07 -7.24 -25.38
N LEU A 294 1.16 -6.14 -24.60
CA LEU A 294 1.51 -4.82 -25.11
C LEU A 294 2.87 -4.81 -25.85
N PHE A 295 3.80 -5.67 -25.41
CA PHE A 295 5.12 -5.83 -25.98
C PHE A 295 5.22 -6.93 -27.04
N GLN A 296 4.08 -7.49 -27.46
CA GLN A 296 3.98 -8.57 -28.41
C GLN A 296 3.01 -8.19 -29.55
N ASP A 297 2.06 -9.08 -29.88
CA ASP A 297 1.18 -8.98 -31.03
C ASP A 297 -0.30 -9.26 -30.69
N ILE A 298 -1.17 -9.15 -31.70
CA ILE A 298 -2.60 -9.43 -31.58
C ILE A 298 -2.87 -10.88 -31.17
N PRO A 299 -2.23 -11.91 -31.77
CA PRO A 299 -2.41 -13.31 -31.38
C PRO A 299 -2.11 -13.59 -29.89
N CYS A 300 -1.15 -12.86 -29.29
CA CYS A 300 -0.93 -12.94 -27.84
C CYS A 300 -2.17 -12.52 -27.06
N LEU A 301 -2.71 -11.33 -27.36
CA LEU A 301 -3.87 -10.77 -26.67
C LEU A 301 -5.12 -11.62 -26.89
N GLU A 302 -5.39 -12.03 -28.13
CA GLU A 302 -6.58 -12.80 -28.45
C GLU A 302 -6.58 -14.19 -27.83
N ARG A 303 -5.46 -14.91 -27.87
CA ARG A 303 -5.31 -16.19 -27.19
C ARG A 303 -5.62 -16.08 -25.71
N TYR A 304 -5.11 -15.02 -25.11
CA TYR A 304 -5.29 -14.74 -23.71
C TYR A 304 -6.77 -14.41 -23.38
N LEU A 305 -7.41 -13.49 -24.12
CA LEU A 305 -8.81 -13.14 -23.91
C LEU A 305 -9.74 -14.33 -24.15
N ALA A 306 -9.42 -15.20 -25.13
CA ALA A 306 -10.15 -16.44 -25.39
C ALA A 306 -10.00 -17.46 -24.26
N GLN A 307 -8.79 -17.62 -23.71
CA GLN A 307 -8.52 -18.52 -22.58
C GLN A 307 -9.38 -18.17 -21.35
N TYR A 308 -9.58 -16.89 -21.08
CA TYR A 308 -10.38 -16.41 -19.95
C TYR A 308 -11.84 -16.08 -20.35
N GLN A 309 -12.25 -16.42 -21.59
CA GLN A 309 -13.60 -16.20 -22.12
C GLN A 309 -14.06 -14.71 -22.01
N ILE A 310 -13.12 -13.78 -22.16
CA ILE A 310 -13.38 -12.35 -22.05
C ILE A 310 -13.94 -11.84 -23.36
N GLN A 311 -15.18 -11.35 -23.33
CA GLN A 311 -15.84 -10.68 -24.46
C GLN A 311 -15.63 -9.16 -24.31
N PHE A 312 -15.29 -8.50 -25.42
CA PHE A 312 -15.05 -7.08 -25.48
C PHE A 312 -15.38 -6.51 -26.86
N ASP A 313 -15.66 -5.23 -26.89
CA ASP A 313 -15.91 -4.46 -28.13
C ASP A 313 -14.73 -3.56 -28.46
N TYR A 314 -14.06 -3.01 -27.42
CA TYR A 314 -12.99 -2.04 -27.58
C TYR A 314 -11.74 -2.43 -26.81
N ILE A 315 -10.59 -2.03 -27.37
CA ILE A 315 -9.29 -2.07 -26.69
C ILE A 315 -8.84 -0.63 -26.42
N TYR A 316 -8.71 -0.27 -25.14
CA TYR A 316 -8.15 0.99 -24.70
C TYR A 316 -6.70 0.76 -24.23
N ILE A 317 -5.75 1.46 -24.82
CA ILE A 317 -4.34 1.38 -24.44
C ILE A 317 -3.86 2.75 -23.98
N ALA A 318 -3.49 2.85 -22.69
CA ALA A 318 -2.80 4.00 -22.15
C ALA A 318 -1.31 3.93 -22.52
N LYS A 319 -0.80 4.94 -23.20
CA LYS A 319 0.57 4.97 -23.75
C LYS A 319 1.62 5.28 -22.66
N GLN A 320 1.21 5.98 -21.60
CA GLN A 320 2.09 6.36 -20.52
C GLN A 320 2.13 5.24 -19.46
N PRO A 321 3.33 4.77 -19.07
CA PRO A 321 3.46 3.77 -18.02
C PRO A 321 3.08 4.33 -16.64
N VAL A 322 2.82 3.43 -15.70
CA VAL A 322 2.64 3.79 -14.29
C VAL A 322 4.02 3.92 -13.64
N GLY A 323 4.29 5.07 -13.01
CA GLY A 323 5.54 5.32 -12.30
C GLY A 323 6.74 5.66 -13.19
N PRO A 324 7.91 5.87 -12.60
CA PRO A 324 9.12 6.17 -13.33
C PRO A 324 9.63 4.92 -14.06
N VAL A 325 9.42 4.87 -15.37
CA VAL A 325 10.07 3.85 -16.19
C VAL A 325 11.50 4.30 -16.47
N ILE A 326 12.45 3.59 -15.89
CA ILE A 326 13.88 3.78 -16.19
C ILE A 326 14.14 3.09 -17.53
N GLY A 327 14.06 3.84 -18.63
CA GLY A 327 14.35 3.35 -19.98
C GLY A 327 13.51 4.07 -21.05
N GLU A 328 13.94 3.99 -22.31
CA GLU A 328 13.34 4.64 -23.49
C GLU A 328 11.96 4.07 -23.88
N SER A 329 10.98 3.97 -23.01
CA SER A 329 9.83 3.13 -23.26
C SER A 329 8.51 3.83 -23.63
N SER A 330 8.48 5.15 -23.79
CA SER A 330 7.23 5.82 -24.15
C SER A 330 6.91 5.85 -25.67
N ALA A 331 7.83 5.43 -26.54
CA ALA A 331 7.70 5.69 -27.96
C ALA A 331 7.09 4.54 -28.79
N HIS A 332 7.22 3.28 -28.40
CA HIS A 332 6.77 2.19 -29.26
C HIS A 332 6.14 1.03 -28.48
N ILE A 333 4.82 0.88 -28.58
CA ILE A 333 4.07 -0.27 -28.09
C ILE A 333 3.78 -1.17 -29.30
N PRO A 334 4.44 -2.35 -29.45
CA PRO A 334 4.30 -3.22 -30.61
C PRO A 334 2.84 -3.57 -30.93
N LEU A 335 2.03 -3.86 -29.90
CA LEU A 335 0.62 -4.18 -30.05
C LEU A 335 -0.16 -3.05 -30.73
N VAL A 336 0.13 -1.77 -30.42
CA VAL A 336 -0.54 -0.62 -31.06
C VAL A 336 -0.25 -0.61 -32.56
N SER A 337 0.99 -0.85 -32.96
CA SER A 337 1.39 -0.93 -34.36
C SER A 337 0.72 -2.10 -35.07
N ALA A 338 0.62 -3.27 -34.43
CA ALA A 338 -0.07 -4.42 -34.97
C ALA A 338 -1.57 -4.16 -35.16
N LEU A 339 -2.24 -3.56 -34.16
CA LEU A 339 -3.66 -3.21 -34.23
C LEU A 339 -3.97 -2.19 -35.33
N LYS A 340 -3.12 -1.16 -35.51
CA LYS A 340 -3.28 -0.17 -36.61
C LYS A 340 -3.22 -0.80 -37.98
N ASN A 341 -2.50 -1.89 -38.17
CA ASN A 341 -2.32 -2.57 -39.44
C ASN A 341 -3.27 -3.77 -39.63
N SER A 342 -4.10 -4.08 -38.64
CA SER A 342 -5.04 -5.21 -38.71
C SER A 342 -6.38 -4.79 -39.33
N PRO A 343 -6.95 -5.58 -40.25
CA PRO A 343 -8.30 -5.30 -40.79
C PRO A 343 -9.42 -5.59 -39.78
N GLU A 344 -9.12 -6.33 -38.70
CA GLU A 344 -10.09 -6.73 -37.67
C GLU A 344 -10.32 -5.64 -36.61
N TYR A 345 -9.44 -4.65 -36.58
CA TYR A 345 -9.51 -3.55 -35.62
C TYR A 345 -9.59 -2.19 -36.32
N LEU A 346 -10.47 -1.34 -35.86
CA LEU A 346 -10.63 0.02 -36.35
C LEU A 346 -10.12 1.01 -35.30
N LEU A 347 -9.15 1.84 -35.69
CA LEU A 347 -8.73 2.97 -34.87
C LEU A 347 -9.88 3.99 -34.79
N THR A 348 -10.45 4.19 -33.60
CA THR A 348 -11.60 5.08 -33.37
C THR A 348 -11.21 6.38 -32.68
N TYR A 349 -10.16 6.36 -31.87
CA TYR A 349 -9.66 7.56 -31.19
C TYR A 349 -8.16 7.44 -30.90
N GLU A 350 -7.45 8.54 -31.01
CA GLU A 350 -6.05 8.64 -30.61
C GLU A 350 -5.71 10.05 -30.16
N ASN A 351 -4.95 10.15 -29.06
CA ASN A 351 -4.27 11.36 -28.62
C ASN A 351 -2.85 10.99 -28.11
N GLU A 352 -2.14 11.94 -27.49
CA GLU A 352 -0.76 11.69 -27.01
C GLU A 352 -0.69 10.61 -25.93
N GLY A 353 -1.71 10.48 -25.06
CA GLY A 353 -1.74 9.55 -23.95
C GLY A 353 -2.49 8.25 -24.19
N VAL A 354 -3.37 8.18 -25.19
CA VAL A 354 -4.31 7.06 -25.37
C VAL A 354 -4.52 6.71 -26.82
N VAL A 355 -4.71 5.43 -27.08
CA VAL A 355 -5.22 4.92 -28.35
C VAL A 355 -6.38 3.95 -28.10
N LEU A 356 -7.43 4.03 -28.94
CA LEU A 356 -8.65 3.24 -28.83
C LEU A 356 -8.95 2.54 -30.16
N PHE A 357 -9.19 1.23 -30.06
CA PHE A 357 -9.57 0.39 -31.19
C PHE A 357 -10.93 -0.26 -30.95
N LEU A 358 -11.77 -0.27 -31.97
CA LEU A 358 -13.01 -1.05 -32.05
C LEU A 358 -12.71 -2.38 -32.73
N LYS A 359 -13.16 -3.49 -32.17
CA LYS A 359 -13.15 -4.79 -32.81
C LYS A 359 -14.29 -4.85 -33.83
N ARG A 360 -14.01 -5.28 -35.08
CA ARG A 360 -14.98 -5.39 -36.18
C ARG A 360 -15.71 -6.72 -36.15
#